data_eb79d8919ba6f2a7d81043a5be26b424
#
_entry.id   eb79d8919ba6f2a7d81043a5be26b424
#
_cell.length_a   1.000
_cell.length_b   1.000
_cell.length_c   1.000
_cell.angle_alpha   90.00
_cell.angle_beta   90.00
_cell.angle_gamma   90.00
#
_symmetry.space_group_name_H-M   'P 1'
#
loop_
_entity.id
_entity.type
_entity.pdbx_description
1 polymer ?
#
loop_
_entity_poly.entity_id
_entity_poly.type
_entity_poly.pdbx_seq_one_letter_code
_entity_poly.pdbx_strand_id
1 'polypeptide(L)'
;MALVGPNEQAKTVLFKILAGEIEPDEGSYKWGVTTTQAYFPKDNSAEFDNDDIIVDWLTQYSPVKDVTYVRGFLGRMLFAGDDGVKKVRVLSGGEKVRCMLSKMMISGANVLMFDEPTDHLDMESITALNNGMTKFPGVIIFSSRDHQIVQTTANRIMEIVNGKLIDKITTYDEYLESDEMARKRQVFTLTEAEENED
;
A
#
# COMPACT_ATOMS: atom_id res chain seq x y z
N MET A 1 7.71 5.38 -1.83
CA MET A 1 8.59 4.82 -0.79
C MET A 1 8.22 3.37 -0.56
N ALA A 2 9.18 2.46 -0.57
CA ALA A 2 8.94 1.06 -0.24
C ALA A 2 9.46 0.75 1.17
N LEU A 3 8.62 0.09 1.97
CA LEU A 3 8.96 -0.46 3.26
C LEU A 3 9.30 -1.93 3.08
N VAL A 4 10.55 -2.29 3.31
CA VAL A 4 11.09 -3.64 3.11
C VAL A 4 11.67 -4.21 4.42
N GLY A 5 12.03 -5.46 4.42
CA GLY A 5 12.62 -6.14 5.58
C GLY A 5 11.99 -7.51 5.80
N PRO A 6 12.66 -8.36 6.58
CA PRO A 6 12.25 -9.75 6.77
C PRO A 6 11.02 -9.92 7.69
N ASN A 7 10.74 -8.95 8.56
CA ASN A 7 9.62 -9.03 9.50
C ASN A 7 8.34 -8.42 8.94
N GLU A 8 7.48 -9.26 8.38
CA GLU A 8 6.17 -8.88 7.83
C GLU A 8 5.27 -8.21 8.88
N GLN A 9 5.26 -8.74 10.11
CA GLN A 9 4.42 -8.21 11.18
C GLN A 9 4.84 -6.79 11.57
N ALA A 10 6.14 -6.51 11.63
CA ALA A 10 6.64 -5.17 11.94
C ALA A 10 6.20 -4.14 10.89
N LYS A 11 6.21 -4.52 9.60
CA LYS A 11 5.72 -3.66 8.51
C LYS A 11 4.23 -3.37 8.66
N THR A 12 3.41 -4.41 8.88
CA THR A 12 1.96 -4.28 9.09
C THR A 12 1.62 -3.42 10.30
N VAL A 13 2.32 -3.62 11.43
CA VAL A 13 2.12 -2.82 12.64
C VAL A 13 2.44 -1.35 12.38
N LEU A 14 3.53 -1.06 11.68
CA LEU A 14 3.87 0.33 11.33
C LEU A 14 2.77 0.97 10.45
N PHE A 15 2.23 0.26 9.46
CA PHE A 15 1.11 0.76 8.66
C PHE A 15 -0.13 1.05 9.50
N LYS A 16 -0.48 0.18 10.44
CA LYS A 16 -1.62 0.36 11.34
C LYS A 16 -1.44 1.56 12.27
N ILE A 17 -0.23 1.79 12.77
CA ILE A 17 0.11 2.99 13.55
C ILE A 17 -0.09 4.23 12.67
N LEU A 18 0.49 4.26 11.48
CA LEU A 18 0.37 5.41 10.57
C LEU A 18 -1.07 5.65 10.09
N ALA A 19 -1.89 4.61 10.00
CA ALA A 19 -3.32 4.70 9.70
C ALA A 19 -4.16 5.16 10.90
N GLY A 20 -3.58 5.19 12.10
CA GLY A 20 -4.29 5.55 13.33
C GLY A 20 -5.16 4.43 13.92
N GLU A 21 -4.94 3.18 13.49
CA GLU A 21 -5.68 2.01 14.00
C GLU A 21 -5.15 1.52 15.35
N ILE A 22 -3.84 1.72 15.60
CA ILE A 22 -3.19 1.38 16.87
C ILE A 22 -2.25 2.50 17.30
N GLU A 23 -2.09 2.67 18.62
CA GLU A 23 -1.16 3.63 19.19
C GLU A 23 0.24 3.02 19.27
N PRO A 24 1.32 3.82 19.06
CA PRO A 24 2.67 3.35 19.30
C PRO A 24 2.94 3.20 20.79
N ASP A 25 3.72 2.18 21.18
CA ASP A 25 4.14 1.98 22.58
C ASP A 25 5.02 3.14 23.07
N GLU A 26 5.90 3.62 22.19
CA GLU A 26 6.77 4.76 22.45
C GLU A 26 6.88 5.67 21.22
N GLY A 27 7.25 6.93 21.45
CA GLY A 27 7.41 7.92 20.40
C GLY A 27 6.09 8.55 19.93
N SER A 28 6.17 9.32 18.87
CA SER A 28 5.01 9.98 18.28
C SER A 28 5.24 10.28 16.80
N TYR A 29 4.16 10.45 16.07
CA TYR A 29 4.19 10.90 14.68
C TYR A 29 3.12 11.95 14.45
N LYS A 30 3.27 12.71 13.40
CA LYS A 30 2.30 13.74 13.00
C LYS A 30 2.26 13.84 11.49
N TRP A 31 1.05 13.75 10.94
CA TRP A 31 0.81 14.09 9.54
C TRP A 31 0.80 15.61 9.33
N GLY A 32 1.26 16.04 8.17
CA GLY A 32 1.15 17.43 7.78
C GLY A 32 -0.32 17.86 7.63
N VAL A 33 -0.61 19.12 7.87
CA VAL A 33 -1.98 19.67 7.86
C VAL A 33 -2.69 19.55 6.51
N THR A 34 -1.95 19.41 5.42
CA THR A 34 -2.47 19.23 4.05
C THR A 34 -2.49 17.78 3.60
N THR A 35 -2.08 16.83 4.45
CA THR A 35 -2.05 15.41 4.11
C THR A 35 -3.38 14.74 4.44
N THR A 36 -3.88 13.94 3.49
CA THR A 36 -5.03 13.06 3.67
C THR A 36 -4.60 11.65 3.29
N GLN A 37 -4.70 10.73 4.24
CA GLN A 37 -4.22 9.37 4.10
C GLN A 37 -5.36 8.44 3.68
N ALA A 38 -5.02 7.41 2.89
CA ALA A 38 -5.85 6.24 2.69
C ALA A 38 -4.99 4.99 2.87
N TYR A 39 -5.56 3.97 3.51
CA TYR A 39 -4.87 2.73 3.85
C TYR A 39 -5.51 1.53 3.17
N PHE A 40 -4.68 0.74 2.52
CA PHE A 40 -5.01 -0.56 1.94
C PHE A 40 -4.42 -1.63 2.85
N PRO A 41 -5.24 -2.24 3.73
CA PRO A 41 -4.78 -3.26 4.66
C PRO A 41 -4.48 -4.57 3.93
N LYS A 42 -3.60 -5.40 4.51
CA LYS A 42 -3.27 -6.72 4.00
C LYS A 42 -4.51 -7.63 3.89
N ASP A 43 -5.39 -7.60 4.89
CA ASP A 43 -6.73 -8.21 4.82
C ASP A 43 -7.79 -7.13 4.64
N ASN A 44 -8.39 -7.11 3.46
CA ASN A 44 -9.46 -6.20 3.09
C ASN A 44 -10.78 -6.92 2.80
N SER A 45 -10.92 -8.18 3.19
CA SER A 45 -12.07 -9.02 2.88
C SER A 45 -13.40 -8.44 3.40
N ALA A 46 -13.39 -7.81 4.57
CA ALA A 46 -14.56 -7.20 5.18
C ALA A 46 -15.15 -6.05 4.32
N GLU A 47 -14.35 -5.37 3.52
CA GLU A 47 -14.80 -4.30 2.62
C GLU A 47 -15.79 -4.80 1.56
N PHE A 48 -15.71 -6.07 1.19
CA PHE A 48 -16.47 -6.70 0.12
C PHE A 48 -17.54 -7.69 0.62
N ASP A 49 -17.72 -7.82 1.92
CA ASP A 49 -18.74 -8.71 2.51
C ASP A 49 -20.10 -8.03 2.63
N ASN A 50 -20.62 -7.57 1.49
CA ASN A 50 -21.93 -6.95 1.37
C ASN A 50 -22.53 -7.17 -0.02
N ASP A 51 -23.76 -6.78 -0.23
CA ASP A 51 -24.49 -6.95 -1.49
C ASP A 51 -24.54 -5.69 -2.36
N ASP A 52 -23.77 -4.66 -2.03
CA ASP A 52 -23.71 -3.45 -2.82
C ASP A 52 -23.17 -3.74 -4.23
N ILE A 53 -23.68 -3.05 -5.21
CA ILE A 53 -23.03 -2.99 -6.54
C ILE A 53 -21.86 -2.01 -6.49
N ILE A 54 -20.86 -2.23 -7.37
CA ILE A 54 -19.59 -1.45 -7.35
C ILE A 54 -19.86 0.06 -7.36
N VAL A 55 -20.79 0.54 -8.19
CA VAL A 55 -21.11 1.98 -8.28
C VAL A 55 -21.61 2.52 -6.95
N ASP A 56 -22.53 1.82 -6.30
CA ASP A 56 -23.11 2.27 -5.03
C ASP A 56 -22.08 2.17 -3.90
N TRP A 57 -21.31 1.08 -3.87
CA TRP A 57 -20.22 0.89 -2.92
C TRP A 57 -19.20 2.02 -3.02
N LEU A 58 -18.75 2.37 -4.23
CA LEU A 58 -17.74 3.43 -4.42
C LEU A 58 -18.33 4.83 -4.14
N THR A 59 -19.60 5.05 -4.43
CA THR A 59 -20.29 6.33 -4.17
C THR A 59 -20.25 6.72 -2.70
N GLN A 60 -20.24 5.75 -1.78
CA GLN A 60 -20.15 6.01 -0.34
C GLN A 60 -18.91 6.81 0.03
N TYR A 61 -17.80 6.56 -0.66
CA TYR A 61 -16.48 7.17 -0.40
C TYR A 61 -16.18 8.41 -1.25
N SER A 62 -17.01 8.68 -2.24
CA SER A 62 -16.83 9.85 -3.11
C SER A 62 -17.33 11.14 -2.43
N PRO A 63 -16.56 12.24 -2.49
CA PRO A 63 -17.06 13.54 -2.07
C PRO A 63 -18.18 14.06 -3.01
N VAL A 64 -18.19 13.59 -4.25
CA VAL A 64 -19.22 13.93 -5.25
C VAL A 64 -20.17 12.73 -5.38
N LYS A 65 -21.42 12.88 -4.90
CA LYS A 65 -22.44 11.82 -4.90
C LYS A 65 -23.20 11.71 -6.22
N ASP A 66 -22.52 11.92 -7.33
CA ASP A 66 -23.09 11.82 -8.68
C ASP A 66 -22.68 10.52 -9.35
N VAL A 67 -23.66 9.74 -9.81
CA VAL A 67 -23.42 8.42 -10.42
C VAL A 67 -22.59 8.52 -11.71
N THR A 68 -22.77 9.58 -12.48
CA THR A 68 -22.02 9.79 -13.73
C THR A 68 -20.54 10.02 -13.42
N TYR A 69 -20.27 10.81 -12.39
CA TYR A 69 -18.90 11.04 -11.91
C TYR A 69 -18.23 9.75 -11.46
N VAL A 70 -18.92 8.96 -10.62
CA VAL A 70 -18.41 7.68 -10.09
C VAL A 70 -18.19 6.66 -11.21
N ARG A 71 -19.11 6.53 -12.16
CA ARG A 71 -18.95 5.65 -13.34
C ARG A 71 -17.79 6.08 -14.21
N GLY A 72 -17.60 7.37 -14.43
CA GLY A 72 -16.44 7.89 -15.16
C GLY A 72 -15.13 7.57 -14.47
N PHE A 73 -15.11 7.62 -13.14
CA PHE A 73 -13.96 7.22 -12.33
C PHE A 73 -13.66 5.73 -12.44
N LEU A 74 -14.69 4.87 -12.30
CA LEU A 74 -14.56 3.42 -12.48
C LEU A 74 -14.07 3.04 -13.88
N GLY A 75 -14.52 3.74 -14.92
CA GLY A 75 -14.04 3.53 -16.30
C GLY A 75 -12.53 3.77 -16.43
N ARG A 76 -11.97 4.76 -15.75
CA ARG A 76 -10.51 5.01 -15.69
C ARG A 76 -9.76 3.90 -14.96
N MET A 77 -10.45 3.19 -14.06
CA MET A 77 -9.92 2.06 -13.30
C MET A 77 -10.21 0.71 -13.96
N LEU A 78 -10.49 0.70 -15.27
CA LEU A 78 -10.75 -0.47 -16.08
C LEU A 78 -12.03 -1.26 -15.71
N PHE A 79 -13.01 -0.61 -15.12
CA PHE A 79 -14.36 -1.11 -14.99
C PHE A 79 -15.22 -0.51 -16.09
N ALA A 80 -15.48 -1.28 -17.15
CA ALA A 80 -16.20 -0.80 -18.33
C ALA A 80 -17.61 -1.41 -18.41
N GLY A 81 -18.54 -0.67 -19.05
CA GLY A 81 -19.88 -1.16 -19.33
C GLY A 81 -20.65 -1.62 -18.11
N ASP A 82 -21.05 -2.88 -18.10
CA ASP A 82 -21.88 -3.46 -17.04
C ASP A 82 -21.11 -3.90 -15.79
N ASP A 83 -19.79 -3.74 -15.76
CA ASP A 83 -19.01 -4.10 -14.57
C ASP A 83 -19.45 -3.34 -13.31
N GLY A 84 -19.86 -2.09 -13.46
CA GLY A 84 -20.31 -1.25 -12.34
C GLY A 84 -21.55 -1.76 -11.59
N VAL A 85 -22.32 -2.68 -12.18
CA VAL A 85 -23.53 -3.29 -11.57
C VAL A 85 -23.23 -4.66 -10.97
N LYS A 86 -22.01 -5.17 -11.04
CA LYS A 86 -21.61 -6.38 -10.31
C LYS A 86 -21.67 -6.12 -8.80
N LYS A 87 -22.06 -7.13 -8.04
CA LYS A 87 -21.98 -7.08 -6.57
C LYS A 87 -20.51 -7.18 -6.14
N VAL A 88 -20.12 -6.41 -5.13
CA VAL A 88 -18.73 -6.40 -4.66
C VAL A 88 -18.27 -7.75 -4.10
N ARG A 89 -19.18 -8.55 -3.54
CA ARG A 89 -18.87 -9.88 -3.01
C ARG A 89 -18.45 -10.92 -4.06
N VAL A 90 -18.85 -10.75 -5.33
CA VAL A 90 -18.53 -11.71 -6.41
C VAL A 90 -17.30 -11.34 -7.21
N LEU A 91 -16.60 -10.28 -6.85
CA LEU A 91 -15.44 -9.79 -7.56
C LEU A 91 -14.24 -10.74 -7.43
N SER A 92 -13.46 -10.86 -8.50
CA SER A 92 -12.15 -11.51 -8.47
C SER A 92 -11.16 -10.74 -7.58
N GLY A 93 -10.05 -11.37 -7.20
CA GLY A 93 -9.01 -10.71 -6.41
C GLY A 93 -8.50 -9.42 -7.07
N GLY A 94 -8.24 -9.44 -8.37
CA GLY A 94 -7.81 -8.26 -9.11
C GLY A 94 -8.87 -7.16 -9.22
N GLU A 95 -10.13 -7.54 -9.38
CA GLU A 95 -11.24 -6.57 -9.37
C GLU A 95 -11.37 -5.92 -7.98
N LYS A 96 -11.23 -6.69 -6.89
CA LYS A 96 -11.22 -6.15 -5.51
C LYS A 96 -10.09 -5.16 -5.29
N VAL A 97 -8.88 -5.46 -5.76
CA VAL A 97 -7.73 -4.54 -5.67
C VAL A 97 -7.99 -3.25 -6.44
N ARG A 98 -8.55 -3.33 -7.64
CA ARG A 98 -8.93 -2.14 -8.42
C ARG A 98 -10.03 -1.34 -7.73
N CYS A 99 -11.00 -1.99 -7.08
CA CYS A 99 -12.01 -1.33 -6.26
C CYS A 99 -11.40 -0.59 -5.07
N MET A 100 -10.49 -1.23 -4.33
CA MET A 100 -9.79 -0.60 -3.20
C MET A 100 -8.96 0.60 -3.65
N LEU A 101 -8.23 0.46 -4.75
CA LEU A 101 -7.47 1.57 -5.33
C LEU A 101 -8.40 2.72 -5.75
N SER A 102 -9.54 2.40 -6.35
CA SER A 102 -10.56 3.39 -6.71
C SER A 102 -11.10 4.12 -5.47
N LYS A 103 -11.40 3.39 -4.38
CA LYS A 103 -11.83 3.94 -3.10
C LYS A 103 -10.79 4.93 -2.54
N MET A 104 -9.53 4.53 -2.49
CA MET A 104 -8.45 5.36 -1.97
C MET A 104 -8.27 6.64 -2.78
N MET A 105 -8.33 6.54 -4.10
CA MET A 105 -8.15 7.69 -4.99
C MET A 105 -9.37 8.61 -5.04
N ILE A 106 -10.58 8.08 -5.08
CA ILE A 106 -11.81 8.90 -5.17
C ILE A 106 -12.07 9.68 -3.87
N SER A 107 -11.60 9.18 -2.74
CA SER A 107 -11.67 9.89 -1.45
C SER A 107 -10.83 11.17 -1.39
N GLY A 108 -9.99 11.42 -2.39
CA GLY A 108 -9.12 12.60 -2.46
C GLY A 108 -7.85 12.48 -1.63
N ALA A 109 -7.49 11.28 -1.18
CA ALA A 109 -6.25 11.06 -0.45
C ALA A 109 -5.02 11.42 -1.31
N ASN A 110 -4.05 12.10 -0.71
CA ASN A 110 -2.77 12.45 -1.33
C ASN A 110 -1.58 11.64 -0.78
N VAL A 111 -1.85 10.80 0.23
CA VAL A 111 -0.92 9.78 0.73
C VAL A 111 -1.64 8.43 0.71
N LEU A 112 -1.14 7.49 -0.08
CA LEU A 112 -1.66 6.13 -0.15
C LEU A 112 -0.70 5.18 0.56
N MET A 113 -1.24 4.34 1.42
CA MET A 113 -0.48 3.31 2.15
C MET A 113 -0.98 1.93 1.74
N PHE A 114 -0.08 1.04 1.28
CA PHE A 114 -0.41 -0.31 0.85
C PHE A 114 0.40 -1.35 1.62
N ASP A 115 -0.29 -2.25 2.28
CA ASP A 115 0.33 -3.40 2.97
C ASP A 115 0.15 -4.67 2.14
N GLU A 116 1.22 -5.10 1.45
CA GLU A 116 1.28 -6.28 0.59
C GLU A 116 0.10 -6.38 -0.42
N PRO A 117 -0.15 -5.35 -1.23
CA PRO A 117 -1.33 -5.31 -2.10
C PRO A 117 -1.29 -6.32 -3.25
N THR A 118 -0.15 -6.97 -3.47
CA THR A 118 0.07 -7.95 -4.55
C THR A 118 -0.19 -9.39 -4.13
N ASP A 119 -0.41 -9.66 -2.86
CA ASP A 119 -0.65 -11.01 -2.36
C ASP A 119 -1.86 -11.64 -3.06
N HIS A 120 -1.65 -12.85 -3.60
CA HIS A 120 -2.66 -13.65 -4.29
C HIS A 120 -3.24 -13.04 -5.60
N LEU A 121 -2.57 -12.07 -6.19
CA LEU A 121 -2.97 -11.48 -7.47
C LEU A 121 -2.36 -12.22 -8.66
N ASP A 122 -3.09 -12.24 -9.77
CA ASP A 122 -2.56 -12.64 -11.06
C ASP A 122 -1.70 -11.52 -11.70
N MET A 123 -0.94 -11.87 -12.73
CA MET A 123 -0.01 -10.95 -13.40
C MET A 123 -0.69 -9.73 -14.01
N GLU A 124 -1.91 -9.87 -14.51
CA GLU A 124 -2.67 -8.75 -15.09
C GLU A 124 -3.05 -7.75 -14.01
N SER A 125 -3.52 -8.23 -12.87
CA SER A 125 -3.88 -7.41 -11.72
C SER A 125 -2.67 -6.70 -11.10
N ILE A 126 -1.52 -7.40 -11.00
CA ILE A 126 -0.25 -6.81 -10.56
C ILE A 126 0.17 -5.68 -11.51
N THR A 127 0.07 -5.90 -12.82
CA THR A 127 0.41 -4.89 -13.83
C THR A 127 -0.50 -3.67 -13.72
N ALA A 128 -1.81 -3.87 -13.56
CA ALA A 128 -2.78 -2.80 -13.39
C ALA A 128 -2.51 -1.98 -12.11
N LEU A 129 -2.22 -2.66 -10.99
CA LEU A 129 -1.84 -2.01 -9.74
C LEU A 129 -0.54 -1.19 -9.90
N ASN A 130 0.49 -1.77 -10.50
CA ASN A 130 1.76 -1.09 -10.73
C ASN A 130 1.58 0.18 -11.58
N ASN A 131 0.78 0.11 -12.65
CA ASN A 131 0.46 1.26 -13.48
C ASN A 131 -0.32 2.34 -12.70
N GLY A 132 -1.23 1.96 -11.83
CA GLY A 132 -1.95 2.88 -10.95
C GLY A 132 -1.02 3.58 -9.96
N MET A 133 -0.14 2.83 -9.31
CA MET A 133 0.82 3.35 -8.33
C MET A 133 1.84 4.30 -8.99
N THR A 134 2.42 3.92 -10.13
CA THR A 134 3.43 4.76 -10.82
C THR A 134 2.87 6.07 -11.37
N LYS A 135 1.59 6.12 -11.70
CA LYS A 135 0.91 7.32 -12.21
C LYS A 135 0.28 8.18 -11.13
N PHE A 136 0.22 7.72 -9.90
CA PHE A 136 -0.37 8.49 -8.81
C PHE A 136 0.47 9.73 -8.50
N PRO A 137 -0.12 10.94 -8.49
CA PRO A 137 0.64 12.18 -8.36
C PRO A 137 1.04 12.52 -6.91
N GLY A 138 0.55 11.75 -5.94
CA GLY A 138 0.83 11.95 -4.51
C GLY A 138 1.95 11.08 -3.98
N VAL A 139 1.97 10.89 -2.68
CA VAL A 139 2.92 10.04 -1.97
C VAL A 139 2.36 8.63 -1.83
N ILE A 140 3.17 7.63 -2.10
CA ILE A 140 2.85 6.22 -1.83
C ILE A 140 3.88 5.66 -0.85
N ILE A 141 3.38 5.00 0.20
CA ILE A 141 4.16 4.18 1.13
C ILE A 141 3.61 2.76 1.00
N PHE A 142 4.44 1.80 0.67
CA PHE A 142 3.97 0.44 0.44
C PHE A 142 4.99 -0.62 0.86
N SER A 143 4.49 -1.80 1.19
CA SER A 143 5.28 -3.03 1.26
C SER A 143 4.87 -3.96 0.12
N SER A 144 5.82 -4.66 -0.45
CA SER A 144 5.56 -5.73 -1.42
C SER A 144 6.75 -6.68 -1.49
N ARG A 145 6.45 -7.96 -1.67
CA ARG A 145 7.44 -9.00 -1.98
C ARG A 145 7.73 -9.08 -3.48
N ASP A 146 6.93 -8.39 -4.29
CA ASP A 146 7.14 -8.32 -5.73
C ASP A 146 8.26 -7.33 -6.07
N HIS A 147 9.40 -7.88 -6.50
CA HIS A 147 10.59 -7.08 -6.85
C HIS A 147 10.27 -6.03 -7.92
N GLN A 148 9.48 -6.39 -8.94
CA GLN A 148 9.18 -5.49 -10.06
C GLN A 148 8.39 -4.26 -9.61
N ILE A 149 7.42 -4.43 -8.72
CA ILE A 149 6.65 -3.29 -8.17
C ILE A 149 7.55 -2.39 -7.33
N VAL A 150 8.41 -2.96 -6.47
CA VAL A 150 9.33 -2.16 -5.67
C VAL A 150 10.27 -1.37 -6.57
N GLN A 151 10.88 -2.03 -7.57
CA GLN A 151 11.84 -1.41 -8.49
C GLN A 151 11.21 -0.29 -9.34
N THR A 152 9.99 -0.48 -9.83
CA THR A 152 9.36 0.48 -10.75
C THR A 152 8.66 1.64 -10.05
N THR A 153 8.25 1.45 -8.78
CA THR A 153 7.45 2.43 -8.04
C THR A 153 8.27 3.19 -7.00
N ALA A 154 9.24 2.54 -6.35
CA ALA A 154 9.97 3.15 -5.24
C ALA A 154 11.15 4.00 -5.72
N ASN A 155 11.27 5.20 -5.13
CA ASN A 155 12.43 6.07 -5.22
C ASN A 155 13.10 6.32 -3.86
N ARG A 156 12.63 5.61 -2.83
CA ARG A 156 13.17 5.63 -1.47
C ARG A 156 12.86 4.29 -0.84
N ILE A 157 13.88 3.67 -0.27
CA ILE A 157 13.80 2.37 0.41
C ILE A 157 13.97 2.59 1.91
N MET A 158 13.05 2.02 2.67
CA MET A 158 13.06 1.99 4.12
C MET A 158 13.05 0.53 4.55
N GLU A 159 14.16 0.05 5.13
CA GLU A 159 14.29 -1.34 5.57
C GLU A 159 14.26 -1.43 7.09
N ILE A 160 13.36 -2.26 7.61
CA ILE A 160 13.31 -2.59 9.05
C ILE A 160 14.14 -3.85 9.26
N VAL A 161 15.24 -3.71 10.00
CA VAL A 161 16.15 -4.79 10.37
C VAL A 161 16.34 -4.77 11.88
N ASN A 162 15.90 -5.84 12.56
CA ASN A 162 16.09 -6.02 14.00
C ASN A 162 15.71 -4.77 14.83
N GLY A 163 14.51 -4.25 14.60
CA GLY A 163 13.98 -3.08 15.30
C GLY A 163 14.63 -1.74 14.91
N LYS A 164 15.59 -1.74 13.98
CA LYS A 164 16.26 -0.53 13.48
C LYS A 164 15.82 -0.23 12.05
N LEU A 165 15.89 1.04 11.66
CA LEU A 165 15.49 1.50 10.33
C LEU A 165 16.71 1.92 9.51
N ILE A 166 16.84 1.35 8.31
CA ILE A 166 17.73 1.87 7.25
C ILE A 166 16.84 2.66 6.28
N ASP A 167 17.23 3.89 5.97
CA ASP A 167 16.48 4.78 5.09
C ASP A 167 17.42 5.37 4.03
N LYS A 168 17.11 5.14 2.76
CA LYS A 168 17.91 5.59 1.63
C LYS A 168 17.04 6.05 0.46
N ILE A 169 17.35 7.22 -0.09
CA ILE A 169 16.77 7.68 -1.35
C ILE A 169 17.56 7.02 -2.47
N THR A 170 16.95 6.02 -3.10
CA THR A 170 17.58 5.17 -4.12
C THR A 170 16.51 4.31 -4.80
N THR A 171 16.86 3.67 -5.91
CA THR A 171 16.07 2.59 -6.50
C THR A 171 16.31 1.29 -5.74
N TYR A 172 15.46 0.28 -5.98
CA TYR A 172 15.57 -0.98 -5.23
C TYR A 172 16.82 -1.79 -5.62
N ASP A 173 17.14 -1.86 -6.91
CA ASP A 173 18.32 -2.57 -7.38
C ASP A 173 19.61 -1.92 -6.85
N GLU A 174 19.73 -0.60 -6.92
CA GLU A 174 20.87 0.13 -6.35
C GLU A 174 20.99 -0.09 -4.84
N TYR A 175 19.86 -0.18 -4.13
CA TYR A 175 19.83 -0.49 -2.71
C TYR A 175 20.37 -1.88 -2.39
N LEU A 176 19.97 -2.89 -3.18
CA LEU A 176 20.39 -4.28 -3.00
C LEU A 176 21.89 -4.46 -3.34
N GLU A 177 22.41 -3.75 -4.33
CA GLU A 177 23.81 -3.81 -4.77
C GLU A 177 24.75 -2.98 -3.89
N SER A 178 24.23 -2.14 -2.99
CA SER A 178 25.03 -1.22 -2.17
C SER A 178 25.78 -1.95 -1.05
N ASP A 179 27.10 -1.93 -1.10
CA ASP A 179 27.96 -2.41 -0.02
C ASP A 179 27.74 -1.67 1.31
N GLU A 180 27.44 -0.38 1.25
CA GLU A 180 27.11 0.42 2.44
C GLU A 180 25.87 -0.12 3.14
N MET A 181 24.81 -0.43 2.38
CA MET A 181 23.58 -0.95 2.94
C MET A 181 23.75 -2.38 3.47
N ALA A 182 24.53 -3.21 2.78
CA ALA A 182 24.88 -4.55 3.23
C ALA A 182 25.63 -4.52 4.58
N ARG A 183 26.59 -3.61 4.74
CA ARG A 183 27.31 -3.40 6.01
C ARG A 183 26.39 -2.92 7.13
N LYS A 184 25.47 -1.99 6.87
CA LYS A 184 24.50 -1.52 7.86
C LYS A 184 23.61 -2.66 8.35
N ARG A 185 23.09 -3.51 7.44
CA ARG A 185 22.30 -4.69 7.82
C ARG A 185 23.10 -5.63 8.72
N GLN A 186 24.34 -5.91 8.36
CA GLN A 186 25.24 -6.78 9.13
C GLN A 186 25.47 -6.23 10.53
N VAL A 187 25.76 -4.95 10.69
CA VAL A 187 25.97 -4.32 12.01
C VAL A 187 24.70 -4.43 12.86
N PHE A 188 23.52 -4.16 12.29
CA PHE A 188 22.26 -4.26 13.02
C PHE A 188 21.94 -5.70 13.46
N THR A 189 22.33 -6.70 12.66
CA THR A 189 22.16 -8.11 13.00
C THR A 189 23.10 -8.54 14.14
N LEU A 190 24.35 -8.09 14.12
CA LEU A 190 25.35 -8.43 15.16
C LEU A 190 25.01 -7.80 16.53
N THR A 191 24.54 -6.55 16.53
CA THR A 191 24.18 -5.85 17.78
C THR A 191 23.06 -6.58 18.54
N GLU A 192 22.09 -7.17 17.83
CA GLU A 192 21.01 -7.93 18.48
C GLU A 192 21.50 -9.27 19.04
N ALA A 193 22.46 -9.92 18.36
CA ALA A 193 23.05 -11.16 18.87
C ALA A 193 23.79 -10.93 20.19
N GLU A 194 24.50 -9.80 20.32
CA GLU A 194 25.19 -9.41 21.55
C GLU A 194 24.23 -9.02 22.68
N GLU A 195 23.11 -8.36 22.39
CA GLU A 195 22.08 -7.97 23.37
C GLU A 195 21.26 -9.17 23.92
N ASN A 196 21.24 -10.30 23.21
CA ASN A 196 20.51 -11.51 23.62
C ASN A 196 21.40 -12.54 24.38
N GLU A 197 22.71 -12.30 24.51
CA GLU A 197 23.64 -13.12 25.25
C GLU A 197 23.89 -12.63 26.69
N ASP A 198 23.40 -11.46 27.09
CA ASP A 198 23.42 -10.88 28.43
C ASP A 198 22.07 -11.10 29.16
#